data_9a35ec1e056c729be7f06b4a3dd7aeac
#
_entry.id   9a35ec1e056c729be7f06b4a3dd7aeac
#
_cell.length_a   1.000
_cell.length_b   1.000
_cell.length_c   1.000
_cell.angle_alpha   90.00
_cell.angle_beta   90.00
_cell.angle_gamma   90.00
#
_symmetry.space_group_name_H-M   'P 1'
#
loop_
_entity.id
_entity.type
_entity.pdbx_description
1 polymer ?
#
loop_
_entity_poly.entity_id
_entity_poly.type
_entity_poly.pdbx_seq_one_letter_code
_entity_poly.pdbx_strand_id
1 'polypeptide(L)'
;LKTAKEIFTNQVTEFQEKLNVDTMYMCLSSRNNYRKTLYEPYKSGRKKTRKPVGHKALIDWCHDAYNTITQDTLEADDIMGILATDPDAKGKRIIVSDDKDMKTIPGQLYRPGEDELFTIHAKEADENFYIQTLTGDTTDGYPGLVGVGPVKAKRILGERPDWMLVRL
;
A
#
# COMPACT_ATOMS: atom_id res chain seq x y z
N LEU A 1 -24.97 -8.48 -3.36
CA LEU A 1 -23.69 -8.88 -3.99
C LEU A 1 -23.61 -8.46 -5.46
N LYS A 2 -24.71 -8.59 -6.25
CA LYS A 2 -24.76 -8.16 -7.66
C LYS A 2 -24.35 -6.70 -7.79
N THR A 3 -25.00 -5.79 -7.08
CA THR A 3 -24.69 -4.35 -7.10
C THR A 3 -23.24 -4.03 -6.69
N ALA A 4 -22.67 -4.75 -5.71
CA ALA A 4 -21.28 -4.54 -5.30
C ALA A 4 -20.30 -4.95 -6.41
N LYS A 5 -20.57 -6.02 -7.14
CA LYS A 5 -19.79 -6.45 -8.29
C LYS A 5 -19.85 -5.43 -9.43
N GLU A 6 -21.05 -4.92 -9.73
CA GLU A 6 -21.25 -3.91 -10.77
C GLU A 6 -20.49 -2.61 -10.45
N ILE A 7 -20.59 -2.12 -9.21
CA ILE A 7 -19.85 -0.91 -8.78
C ILE A 7 -18.35 -1.15 -8.91
N PHE A 8 -17.85 -2.28 -8.44
CA PHE A 8 -16.42 -2.61 -8.51
C PHE A 8 -15.93 -2.70 -9.96
N THR A 9 -16.69 -3.38 -10.84
CA THR A 9 -16.36 -3.50 -12.26
C THR A 9 -16.30 -2.12 -12.92
N ASN A 10 -17.28 -1.26 -12.67
CA ASN A 10 -17.29 0.09 -13.22
C ASN A 10 -16.08 0.90 -12.77
N GLN A 11 -15.71 0.84 -11.49
CA GLN A 11 -14.50 1.50 -10.98
C GLN A 11 -13.22 0.99 -11.66
N VAL A 12 -13.08 -0.32 -11.83
CA VAL A 12 -11.91 -0.90 -12.51
C VAL A 12 -11.83 -0.41 -13.95
N THR A 13 -12.95 -0.43 -14.69
CA THR A 13 -13.02 0.06 -16.06
C THR A 13 -12.67 1.55 -16.13
N GLU A 14 -13.22 2.37 -15.24
CA GLU A 14 -12.91 3.80 -15.16
C GLU A 14 -11.41 4.04 -14.94
N PHE A 15 -10.79 3.30 -14.03
CA PHE A 15 -9.34 3.44 -13.79
C PHE A 15 -8.51 2.99 -15.00
N GLN A 16 -8.89 1.92 -15.68
CA GLN A 16 -8.20 1.47 -16.89
C GLN A 16 -8.24 2.52 -18.00
N GLU A 17 -9.41 3.08 -18.26
CA GLU A 17 -9.61 4.14 -19.26
C GLU A 17 -8.86 5.41 -18.88
N LYS A 18 -9.04 5.88 -17.63
CA LYS A 18 -8.44 7.12 -17.13
C LYS A 18 -6.90 7.09 -17.13
N LEU A 19 -6.32 5.98 -16.71
CA LEU A 19 -4.87 5.82 -16.63
C LEU A 19 -4.25 5.32 -17.92
N ASN A 20 -5.09 4.99 -18.91
CA ASN A 20 -4.70 4.43 -20.21
C ASN A 20 -3.75 3.23 -20.04
N VAL A 21 -4.23 2.20 -19.33
CA VAL A 21 -3.47 1.00 -19.03
C VAL A 21 -4.13 -0.24 -19.63
N ASP A 22 -3.31 -1.14 -20.16
CA ASP A 22 -3.78 -2.36 -20.84
C ASP A 22 -4.21 -3.45 -19.85
N THR A 23 -3.58 -3.51 -18.69
CA THR A 23 -3.78 -4.60 -17.73
C THR A 23 -3.89 -4.06 -16.31
N MET A 24 -4.86 -4.61 -15.56
CA MET A 24 -5.02 -4.36 -14.12
C MET A 24 -4.74 -5.65 -13.35
N TYR A 25 -4.00 -5.53 -12.25
CA TYR A 25 -3.77 -6.59 -11.27
C TYR A 25 -4.44 -6.23 -9.95
N MET A 26 -5.22 -7.16 -9.40
CA MET A 26 -5.83 -7.03 -8.08
C MET A 26 -4.91 -7.64 -7.03
N CYS A 27 -4.25 -6.80 -6.24
CA CYS A 27 -3.41 -7.27 -5.15
C CYS A 27 -4.26 -7.46 -3.90
N LEU A 28 -4.27 -8.67 -3.36
CA LEU A 28 -5.05 -9.01 -2.17
C LEU A 28 -4.15 -9.51 -1.04
N SER A 29 -4.43 -9.04 0.17
CA SER A 29 -3.70 -9.47 1.36
C SER A 29 -3.97 -10.94 1.70
N SER A 30 -2.90 -11.68 2.03
CA SER A 30 -3.03 -13.00 2.63
C SER A 30 -3.74 -12.94 3.98
N ARG A 31 -4.32 -14.07 4.39
CA ARG A 31 -4.84 -14.24 5.76
C ARG A 31 -3.73 -14.26 6.81
N ASN A 32 -2.59 -14.82 6.42
CA ASN A 32 -1.38 -14.81 7.22
C ASN A 32 -0.61 -13.50 6.96
N ASN A 33 0.07 -12.99 7.98
CA ASN A 33 0.87 -11.79 7.83
C ASN A 33 2.14 -11.95 8.66
N TYR A 34 3.29 -11.94 8.00
CA TYR A 34 4.59 -12.11 8.65
C TYR A 34 4.86 -11.03 9.72
N ARG A 35 4.29 -9.81 9.56
CA ARG A 35 4.46 -8.73 10.53
C ARG A 35 3.94 -9.11 11.91
N LYS A 36 2.91 -9.97 12.00
CA LYS A 36 2.38 -10.46 13.27
C LYS A 36 3.32 -11.43 13.98
N THR A 37 4.18 -12.13 13.24
CA THR A 37 5.22 -12.97 13.85
C THR A 37 6.40 -12.16 14.36
N LEU A 38 6.68 -11.01 13.73
CA LEU A 38 7.74 -10.11 14.14
C LEU A 38 7.32 -9.16 15.27
N TYR A 39 6.05 -8.71 15.24
CA TYR A 39 5.52 -7.74 16.19
C TYR A 39 4.05 -8.05 16.49
N GLU A 40 3.79 -8.75 17.59
CA GLU A 40 2.45 -9.23 18.00
C GLU A 40 1.38 -8.11 18.03
N PRO A 41 1.68 -6.88 18.51
CA PRO A 41 0.71 -5.79 18.53
C PRO A 41 0.26 -5.29 17.16
N TYR A 42 0.93 -5.68 16.08
CA TYR A 42 0.60 -5.24 14.72
C TYR A 42 -0.87 -5.47 14.38
N LYS A 43 -1.57 -4.38 14.09
CA LYS A 43 -3.01 -4.37 13.74
C LYS A 43 -3.91 -5.08 14.78
N SER A 44 -3.47 -5.23 16.03
CA SER A 44 -4.23 -5.92 17.09
C SER A 44 -5.57 -5.23 17.38
N GLY A 45 -5.64 -3.91 17.27
CA GLY A 45 -6.87 -3.12 17.44
C GLY A 45 -7.96 -3.44 16.41
N ARG A 46 -7.59 -3.98 15.24
CA ARG A 46 -8.54 -4.34 14.16
C ARG A 46 -9.30 -5.65 14.42
N LYS A 47 -8.95 -6.45 15.42
CA LYS A 47 -9.58 -7.74 15.73
C LYS A 47 -11.09 -7.66 16.00
N LYS A 48 -11.59 -6.48 16.40
CA LYS A 48 -13.00 -6.25 16.73
C LYS A 48 -13.85 -5.75 15.54
N THR A 49 -13.24 -5.45 14.41
CA THR A 49 -13.95 -4.89 13.26
C THR A 49 -14.63 -6.00 12.47
N ARG A 50 -15.97 -5.98 12.44
CA ARG A 50 -16.75 -6.91 11.64
C ARG A 50 -16.62 -6.54 10.15
N LYS A 51 -16.20 -7.50 9.33
CA LYS A 51 -16.19 -7.32 7.88
C LYS A 51 -17.62 -7.25 7.33
N PRO A 52 -17.86 -6.43 6.27
CA PRO A 52 -19.16 -6.34 5.63
C PRO A 52 -19.68 -7.70 5.15
N VAL A 53 -21.00 -7.86 5.16
CA VAL A 53 -21.66 -9.04 4.58
C VAL A 53 -21.32 -9.11 3.08
N GLY A 54 -20.90 -10.27 2.61
CA GLY A 54 -20.49 -10.48 1.21
C GLY A 54 -19.02 -10.17 0.91
N HIS A 55 -18.24 -9.61 1.85
CA HIS A 55 -16.82 -9.33 1.64
C HIS A 55 -16.04 -10.54 1.12
N LYS A 56 -16.22 -11.73 1.76
CA LYS A 56 -15.53 -12.94 1.31
C LYS A 56 -15.95 -13.32 -0.11
N ALA A 57 -17.25 -13.30 -0.41
CA ALA A 57 -17.75 -13.63 -1.74
C ALA A 57 -17.31 -12.66 -2.83
N LEU A 58 -17.05 -11.40 -2.47
CA LEU A 58 -16.46 -10.43 -3.40
C LEU A 58 -14.98 -10.75 -3.68
N ILE A 59 -14.22 -11.10 -2.65
CA ILE A 59 -12.81 -11.52 -2.78
C ILE A 59 -12.73 -12.78 -3.67
N ASP A 60 -13.53 -13.81 -3.37
CA ASP A 60 -13.55 -15.04 -4.16
C ASP A 60 -13.89 -14.74 -5.64
N TRP A 61 -14.85 -13.85 -5.88
CA TRP A 61 -15.19 -13.41 -7.22
C TRP A 61 -14.07 -12.61 -7.90
N CYS A 62 -13.30 -11.81 -7.20
CA CYS A 62 -12.15 -11.10 -7.79
C CYS A 62 -11.11 -12.09 -8.34
N HIS A 63 -10.88 -13.22 -7.67
CA HIS A 63 -10.01 -14.28 -8.17
C HIS A 63 -10.49 -14.90 -9.50
N ASP A 64 -11.81 -14.97 -9.69
CA ASP A 64 -12.40 -15.55 -10.90
C ASP A 64 -12.47 -14.54 -12.05
N ALA A 65 -12.65 -13.25 -11.73
CA ALA A 65 -12.99 -12.21 -12.70
C ALA A 65 -11.78 -11.35 -13.15
N TYR A 66 -10.69 -11.30 -12.39
CA TYR A 66 -9.55 -10.42 -12.62
C TYR A 66 -8.22 -11.15 -12.48
N ASN A 67 -7.15 -10.54 -13.00
CA ASN A 67 -5.77 -10.95 -12.71
C ASN A 67 -5.45 -10.64 -11.24
N THR A 68 -5.75 -11.59 -10.38
CA THR A 68 -5.62 -11.42 -8.93
C THR A 68 -4.36 -12.07 -8.41
N ILE A 69 -3.58 -11.33 -7.62
CA ILE A 69 -2.35 -11.80 -6.99
C ILE A 69 -2.55 -11.80 -5.47
N THR A 70 -2.31 -12.96 -4.88
CA THR A 70 -2.23 -13.16 -3.44
C THR A 70 -0.98 -13.98 -3.16
N GLN A 71 -0.13 -13.53 -2.27
CA GLN A 71 1.06 -14.27 -1.86
C GLN A 71 0.99 -14.54 -0.36
N ASP A 72 1.29 -15.79 0.05
CA ASP A 72 1.23 -16.13 1.46
C ASP A 72 2.17 -15.25 2.28
N THR A 73 1.75 -14.92 3.48
CA THR A 73 2.39 -14.02 4.45
C THR A 73 2.46 -12.54 4.07
N LEU A 74 2.20 -12.15 2.82
CA LEU A 74 2.25 -10.76 2.37
C LEU A 74 0.88 -10.06 2.45
N GLU A 75 0.92 -8.75 2.64
CA GLU A 75 -0.23 -7.85 2.45
C GLU A 75 -0.29 -7.36 0.99
N ALA A 76 -1.44 -6.82 0.59
CA ALA A 76 -1.61 -6.24 -0.75
C ALA A 76 -0.56 -5.15 -1.03
N ASP A 77 -0.21 -4.37 -0.02
CA ASP A 77 0.76 -3.29 -0.09
C ASP A 77 2.17 -3.79 -0.43
N ASP A 78 2.57 -4.93 0.15
CA ASP A 78 3.83 -5.60 -0.19
C ASP A 78 3.86 -6.04 -1.65
N ILE A 79 2.76 -6.67 -2.10
CA ILE A 79 2.63 -7.16 -3.49
C ILE A 79 2.68 -5.98 -4.47
N MET A 80 1.94 -4.90 -4.19
CA MET A 80 1.98 -3.69 -5.02
C MET A 80 3.39 -3.10 -5.07
N GLY A 81 4.10 -3.03 -3.95
CA GLY A 81 5.47 -2.57 -3.89
C GLY A 81 6.43 -3.41 -4.72
N ILE A 82 6.37 -4.74 -4.57
CA ILE A 82 7.18 -5.68 -5.33
C ILE A 82 6.93 -5.52 -6.84
N LEU A 83 5.66 -5.51 -7.26
CA LEU A 83 5.31 -5.37 -8.67
C LEU A 83 5.71 -4.01 -9.24
N ALA A 84 5.56 -2.94 -8.46
CA ALA A 84 5.90 -1.59 -8.92
C ALA A 84 7.40 -1.36 -9.08
N THR A 85 8.22 -2.04 -8.28
CA THR A 85 9.67 -1.84 -8.24
C THR A 85 10.48 -2.98 -8.87
N ASP A 86 9.83 -3.99 -9.43
CA ASP A 86 10.49 -5.11 -10.12
C ASP A 86 11.33 -4.59 -11.31
N PRO A 87 12.67 -4.75 -11.29
CA PRO A 87 13.54 -4.24 -12.34
C PRO A 87 13.37 -4.96 -13.67
N ASP A 88 12.88 -6.20 -13.64
CA ASP A 88 12.72 -7.03 -14.83
C ASP A 88 11.36 -6.83 -15.53
N ALA A 89 10.41 -6.19 -14.89
CA ALA A 89 9.10 -5.96 -15.45
C ALA A 89 9.13 -4.86 -16.53
N LYS A 90 8.51 -5.17 -17.65
CA LYS A 90 8.40 -4.25 -18.80
C LYS A 90 7.18 -3.34 -18.66
N GLY A 91 7.31 -2.13 -19.22
CA GLY A 91 6.21 -1.18 -19.30
C GLY A 91 6.10 -0.27 -18.06
N LYS A 92 5.18 0.68 -18.18
CA LYS A 92 4.84 1.63 -17.13
C LYS A 92 3.93 0.96 -16.10
N ARG A 93 4.20 1.15 -14.82
CA ARG A 93 3.43 0.60 -13.72
C ARG A 93 2.88 1.73 -12.87
N ILE A 94 1.62 1.61 -12.49
CA ILE A 94 0.91 2.58 -11.65
C ILE A 94 0.28 1.83 -10.50
N ILE A 95 0.61 2.20 -9.26
CA ILE A 95 -0.14 1.77 -8.08
C ILE A 95 -1.42 2.59 -8.02
N VAL A 96 -2.56 1.92 -7.79
CA VAL A 96 -3.86 2.57 -7.56
C VAL A 96 -4.26 2.31 -6.11
N SER A 97 -4.13 3.31 -5.25
CA SER A 97 -4.43 3.19 -3.82
C SER A 97 -4.56 4.55 -3.15
N ASP A 98 -5.52 4.66 -2.22
CA ASP A 98 -5.62 5.82 -1.32
C ASP A 98 -4.76 5.69 -0.06
N ASP A 99 -4.09 4.54 0.14
CA ASP A 99 -3.26 4.35 1.31
C ASP A 99 -2.03 5.27 1.25
N LYS A 100 -1.83 6.04 2.32
CA LYS A 100 -0.68 6.95 2.45
C LYS A 100 0.66 6.22 2.41
N ASP A 101 0.67 4.95 2.83
CA ASP A 101 1.88 4.16 2.93
C ASP A 101 2.47 3.84 1.55
N MET A 102 1.65 3.89 0.50
CA MET A 102 2.12 3.76 -0.89
C MET A 102 3.08 4.88 -1.31
N LYS A 103 3.12 6.01 -0.61
CA LYS A 103 4.13 7.07 -0.83
C LYS A 103 5.55 6.67 -0.41
N THR A 104 5.72 5.52 0.23
CA THR A 104 7.03 4.93 0.55
C THR A 104 7.60 4.08 -0.59
N ILE A 105 6.86 3.92 -1.68
CA ILE A 105 7.24 3.13 -2.85
C ILE A 105 7.55 4.08 -4.01
N PRO A 106 8.76 4.03 -4.61
CA PRO A 106 9.06 4.85 -5.77
C PRO A 106 8.30 4.37 -7.01
N GLY A 107 7.87 5.32 -7.84
CA GLY A 107 7.11 5.03 -9.05
C GLY A 107 5.89 5.90 -9.20
N GLN A 108 4.89 5.42 -9.93
CA GLN A 108 3.65 6.16 -10.12
C GLN A 108 2.55 5.64 -9.20
N LEU A 109 1.89 6.58 -8.53
CA LEU A 109 0.80 6.34 -7.59
C LEU A 109 -0.40 7.19 -8.00
N TYR A 110 -1.50 6.54 -8.43
CA TYR A 110 -2.78 7.21 -8.58
C TYR A 110 -3.59 7.07 -7.28
N ARG A 111 -4.08 8.17 -6.76
CA ARG A 111 -4.91 8.22 -5.56
C ARG A 111 -6.34 8.59 -5.93
N PRO A 112 -7.26 7.61 -5.97
CA PRO A 112 -8.65 7.83 -6.37
C PRO A 112 -9.39 8.91 -5.56
N GLY A 113 -9.15 8.95 -4.25
CA GLY A 113 -9.80 9.94 -3.36
C GLY A 113 -9.36 11.38 -3.61
N GLU A 114 -8.17 11.59 -4.16
CA GLU A 114 -7.62 12.90 -4.55
C GLU A 114 -7.78 13.17 -6.04
N ASP A 115 -8.12 12.13 -6.80
CA ASP A 115 -8.19 12.12 -8.27
C ASP A 115 -6.88 12.60 -8.93
N GLU A 116 -5.74 12.21 -8.36
CA GLU A 116 -4.44 12.71 -8.77
C GLU A 116 -3.42 11.58 -8.99
N LEU A 117 -2.59 11.73 -10.03
CA LEU A 117 -1.47 10.84 -10.36
C LEU A 117 -0.15 11.48 -9.90
N PHE A 118 0.47 10.87 -8.91
CA PHE A 118 1.76 11.28 -8.36
C PHE A 118 2.91 10.51 -9.00
N THR A 119 4.04 11.17 -9.14
CA THR A 119 5.32 10.51 -9.41
C THR A 119 6.18 10.61 -8.17
N ILE A 120 6.39 9.51 -7.49
CA ILE A 120 7.18 9.42 -6.26
C ILE A 120 8.62 9.08 -6.65
N HIS A 121 9.54 9.98 -6.38
CA HIS A 121 10.96 9.75 -6.61
C HIS A 121 11.57 8.90 -5.48
N ALA A 122 12.64 8.14 -5.77
CA ALA A 122 13.27 7.25 -4.79
C ALA A 122 13.65 7.96 -3.49
N LYS A 123 14.21 9.15 -3.59
CA LYS A 123 14.55 9.97 -2.41
C LYS A 123 13.32 10.35 -1.58
N GLU A 124 12.21 10.70 -2.24
CA GLU A 124 10.95 11.04 -1.58
C GLU A 124 10.34 9.81 -0.90
N ALA A 125 10.38 8.66 -1.57
CA ALA A 125 9.92 7.39 -1.01
C ALA A 125 10.70 7.01 0.26
N ASP A 126 12.03 7.11 0.22
CA ASP A 126 12.92 6.87 1.36
C ASP A 126 12.62 7.85 2.51
N GLU A 127 12.44 9.14 2.19
CA GLU A 127 12.10 10.16 3.19
C GLU A 127 10.76 9.87 3.87
N ASN A 128 9.73 9.52 3.12
CA ASN A 128 8.43 9.12 3.65
C ASN A 128 8.54 7.88 4.54
N PHE A 129 9.31 6.87 4.12
CA PHE A 129 9.55 5.67 4.91
C PHE A 129 10.22 5.99 6.27
N TYR A 130 11.27 6.81 6.27
CA TYR A 130 11.95 7.18 7.52
C TYR A 130 11.09 8.06 8.41
N ILE A 131 10.33 9.00 7.83
CA ILE A 131 9.38 9.81 8.62
C ILE A 131 8.39 8.89 9.31
N GLN A 132 7.78 7.94 8.60
CA GLN A 132 6.82 7.01 9.16
C GLN A 132 7.46 6.10 10.22
N THR A 133 8.67 5.62 10.00
CA THR A 133 9.43 4.85 10.99
C THR A 133 9.63 5.63 12.28
N LEU A 134 9.98 6.92 12.20
CA LEU A 134 10.20 7.77 13.35
C LEU A 134 8.90 8.18 14.07
N THR A 135 7.84 8.47 13.31
CA THR A 135 6.56 8.93 13.88
C THR A 135 5.66 7.81 14.36
N GLY A 136 5.84 6.61 13.80
CA GLY A 136 4.95 5.47 14.02
C GLY A 136 3.65 5.56 13.22
N ASP A 137 2.84 4.50 13.35
CA ASP A 137 1.48 4.42 12.85
C ASP A 137 0.56 3.81 13.91
N THR A 138 -0.30 4.62 14.49
CA THR A 138 -1.25 4.18 15.53
C THR A 138 -2.30 3.23 15.00
N THR A 139 -2.64 3.32 13.70
CA THR A 139 -3.62 2.43 13.04
C THR A 139 -3.09 1.01 12.95
N ASP A 140 -1.78 0.88 12.76
CA ASP A 140 -1.07 -0.40 12.68
C ASP A 140 -0.51 -0.85 14.04
N GLY A 141 -0.64 -0.01 15.07
CA GLY A 141 -0.16 -0.31 16.41
C GLY A 141 1.35 -0.13 16.56
N TYR A 142 1.99 0.62 15.67
CA TYR A 142 3.42 0.92 15.72
C TYR A 142 3.64 2.30 16.35
N PRO A 143 4.29 2.40 17.52
CA PRO A 143 4.32 3.64 18.30
C PRO A 143 5.34 4.68 17.80
N GLY A 144 6.32 4.29 16.99
CA GLY A 144 7.44 5.16 16.61
C GLY A 144 8.31 5.56 17.80
N LEU A 145 8.99 6.69 17.69
CA LEU A 145 9.79 7.26 18.78
C LEU A 145 8.97 8.22 19.63
N VAL A 146 9.09 8.06 20.94
CA VAL A 146 8.33 8.88 21.91
C VAL A 146 8.62 10.38 21.70
N GLY A 147 7.57 11.17 21.54
CA GLY A 147 7.67 12.62 21.37
C GLY A 147 8.21 13.07 20.01
N VAL A 148 8.22 12.20 19.01
CA VAL A 148 8.62 12.51 17.63
C VAL A 148 7.39 12.51 16.73
N GLY A 149 6.89 13.70 16.41
CA GLY A 149 5.89 13.91 15.35
C GLY A 149 6.55 14.26 14.01
N PRO A 150 5.74 14.46 12.94
CA PRO A 150 6.25 14.67 11.57
C PRO A 150 7.26 15.81 11.44
N VAL A 151 7.05 16.94 12.12
CA VAL A 151 7.96 18.10 12.08
C VAL A 151 9.32 17.74 12.66
N LYS A 152 9.32 17.05 13.81
CA LYS A 152 10.57 16.65 14.47
C LYS A 152 11.29 15.55 13.69
N ALA A 153 10.54 14.62 13.09
CA ALA A 153 11.09 13.59 12.23
C ALA A 153 11.80 14.20 11.01
N LYS A 154 11.18 15.14 10.31
CA LYS A 154 11.81 15.86 9.19
C LYS A 154 13.09 16.60 9.60
N ARG A 155 13.10 17.24 10.77
CA ARG A 155 14.29 17.90 11.30
C ARG A 155 15.41 16.88 11.56
N ILE A 156 15.11 15.76 12.22
CA ILE A 156 16.08 14.69 12.49
C ILE A 156 16.71 14.18 11.20
N LEU A 157 15.90 13.96 10.16
CA LEU A 157 16.39 13.51 8.85
C LEU A 157 17.24 14.56 8.15
N GLY A 158 16.87 15.83 8.23
CA GLY A 158 17.65 16.95 7.64
C GLY A 158 19.00 17.20 8.32
N GLU A 159 19.11 16.93 9.62
CA GLU A 159 20.34 17.09 10.40
C GLU A 159 21.33 15.91 10.23
N ARG A 160 20.88 14.77 9.69
CA ARG A 160 21.71 13.56 9.51
C ARG A 160 21.45 12.89 8.15
N PRO A 161 21.95 13.48 7.05
CA PRO A 161 21.76 12.90 5.71
C PRO A 161 22.39 11.51 5.54
N ASP A 162 23.37 11.13 6.36
CA ASP A 162 24.10 9.86 6.27
C ASP A 162 23.25 8.62 6.64
N TRP A 163 22.11 8.81 7.27
CA TRP A 163 21.18 7.72 7.58
C TRP A 163 20.58 7.07 6.33
N MET A 164 20.52 7.80 5.24
CA MET A 164 20.01 7.28 3.96
C MET A 164 20.96 6.29 3.29
N LEU A 165 22.18 6.15 3.77
CA LEU A 165 23.20 5.27 3.17
C LEU A 165 23.25 3.88 3.81
N VAL A 166 22.59 3.65 4.93
CA VAL A 166 22.54 2.33 5.57
C VAL A 166 21.30 1.58 5.06
N ARG A 167 21.38 1.09 3.84
CA ARG A 167 20.53 -0.02 3.41
C ARG A 167 21.16 -1.29 3.95
N LEU A 168 20.52 -1.87 4.95
CA LEU A 168 20.81 -3.25 5.39
C LEU A 168 20.26 -4.23 4.37
#